data_ff72c2c18b3a05b220ceda164568c7c2
#
_entry.id   ff72c2c18b3a05b220ceda164568c7c2
#
_cell.length_a   1.000
_cell.length_b   1.000
_cell.length_c   1.000
_cell.angle_alpha   90.00
_cell.angle_beta   90.00
_cell.angle_gamma   90.00
#
_symmetry.space_group_name_H-M   'P 1'
#
loop_
_entity.id
_entity.type
_entity.pdbx_description
1 polymer ?
#
loop_
_entity_poly.entity_id
_entity_poly.type
_entity_poly.pdbx_seq_one_letter_code
_entity_poly.pdbx_strand_id
1 'polypeptide(L)'
;MNIIKFIVIATLLSFAGLTQAATPPKPQVEYSADSVLETADVKMQGRVNYTPTRERREMVMGRGGEKIFMILRHDRKLAWTLMPAEKMYIEANINQTNASASPDASKYRMEHTVIGPETINGISTTKSKVVMTGPKGEKMDGYMWLSKENIMVKIDATASDKNKKHRFMTELSNLKIGKQDAKLFEIPAGYEKMNVPGMPGPGGSGGALNMKDMLKMMK
;
A
#
# COMPACT_ATOMS: atom_id res chain seq x y z
N MET A 1 -43.75 -17.98 -55.22
CA MET A 1 -42.40 -17.41 -55.34
C MET A 1 -42.07 -16.75 -53.96
N ASN A 2 -41.41 -17.53 -53.05
CA ASN A 2 -41.24 -17.17 -51.65
C ASN A 2 -39.96 -16.37 -51.47
N ILE A 3 -40.13 -15.16 -50.97
CA ILE A 3 -39.02 -14.30 -50.60
C ILE A 3 -38.68 -14.57 -49.09
N ILE A 4 -37.59 -15.26 -48.87
CA ILE A 4 -37.05 -15.53 -47.51
C ILE A 4 -36.39 -14.24 -47.01
N LYS A 5 -36.97 -13.66 -45.96
CA LYS A 5 -36.39 -12.52 -45.26
C LYS A 5 -35.35 -13.05 -44.29
N PHE A 6 -34.06 -12.80 -44.55
CA PHE A 6 -32.97 -12.96 -43.57
C PHE A 6 -33.05 -11.84 -42.54
N ILE A 7 -33.41 -12.19 -41.30
CA ILE A 7 -33.28 -11.31 -40.16
C ILE A 7 -31.88 -11.54 -39.61
N VAL A 8 -30.98 -10.58 -39.83
CA VAL A 8 -29.67 -10.52 -39.14
C VAL A 8 -29.91 -9.96 -37.74
N ILE A 9 -29.90 -10.82 -36.74
CA ILE A 9 -29.88 -10.42 -35.32
C ILE A 9 -28.44 -10.03 -34.99
N ALA A 10 -28.15 -8.72 -34.96
CA ALA A 10 -26.93 -8.19 -34.45
C ALA A 10 -26.97 -8.30 -32.91
N THR A 11 -26.30 -9.33 -32.36
CA THR A 11 -26.12 -9.49 -30.91
C THR A 11 -25.11 -8.44 -30.47
N LEU A 12 -25.58 -7.32 -29.93
CA LEU A 12 -24.74 -6.37 -29.15
C LEU A 12 -24.31 -7.11 -27.88
N LEU A 13 -23.11 -7.64 -27.89
CA LEU A 13 -22.42 -8.03 -26.64
C LEU A 13 -22.12 -6.74 -25.86
N SER A 14 -23.03 -6.39 -24.97
CA SER A 14 -22.78 -5.41 -23.92
C SER A 14 -21.72 -6.02 -23.01
N PHE A 15 -20.46 -5.57 -23.12
CA PHE A 15 -19.45 -5.78 -22.11
C PHE A 15 -19.89 -5.00 -20.86
N ALA A 16 -20.75 -5.60 -20.05
CA ALA A 16 -20.99 -5.15 -18.68
C ALA A 16 -19.68 -5.37 -17.92
N GLY A 17 -18.94 -4.30 -17.66
CA GLY A 17 -17.76 -4.37 -16.84
C GLY A 17 -18.13 -5.00 -15.49
N LEU A 18 -17.52 -6.13 -15.18
CA LEU A 18 -17.72 -6.80 -13.90
C LEU A 18 -17.15 -5.90 -12.80
N THR A 19 -18.04 -5.20 -12.09
CA THR A 19 -17.68 -4.45 -10.90
C THR A 19 -17.59 -5.45 -9.75
N GLN A 20 -16.39 -5.68 -9.24
CA GLN A 20 -16.18 -6.53 -8.08
C GLN A 20 -16.05 -5.65 -6.83
N ALA A 21 -16.90 -5.86 -5.86
CA ALA A 21 -16.82 -5.25 -4.53
C ALA A 21 -16.00 -6.16 -3.62
N ALA A 22 -14.68 -6.18 -3.80
CA ALA A 22 -13.77 -6.96 -2.95
C ALA A 22 -12.38 -6.33 -2.93
N THR A 23 -11.78 -6.32 -1.75
CA THR A 23 -10.35 -5.99 -1.62
C THR A 23 -9.53 -7.02 -2.40
N PRO A 24 -8.56 -6.60 -3.24
CA PRO A 24 -7.71 -7.53 -3.96
C PRO A 24 -7.03 -8.50 -2.99
N PRO A 25 -6.90 -9.78 -3.37
CA PRO A 25 -6.22 -10.75 -2.53
C PRO A 25 -4.76 -10.33 -2.33
N LYS A 26 -4.22 -10.63 -1.14
CA LYS A 26 -2.81 -10.36 -0.84
C LYS A 26 -1.90 -11.28 -1.68
N PRO A 27 -0.69 -10.82 -2.05
CA PRO A 27 0.30 -11.69 -2.67
C PRO A 27 0.59 -12.90 -1.78
N GLN A 28 0.65 -14.10 -2.39
CA GLN A 28 1.02 -15.34 -1.71
C GLN A 28 2.47 -15.72 -1.96
N VAL A 29 3.18 -14.92 -2.73
CA VAL A 29 4.60 -15.09 -3.05
C VAL A 29 5.46 -14.12 -2.24
N GLU A 30 6.70 -14.51 -1.97
CA GLU A 30 7.70 -13.62 -1.41
C GLU A 30 8.37 -12.83 -2.54
N TYR A 31 8.63 -11.55 -2.31
CA TYR A 31 9.28 -10.70 -3.31
C TYR A 31 10.07 -9.56 -2.69
N SER A 32 10.94 -8.98 -3.51
CA SER A 32 11.54 -7.67 -3.27
C SER A 32 11.41 -6.78 -4.50
N ALA A 33 11.33 -5.47 -4.29
CA ALA A 33 11.28 -4.48 -5.36
C ALA A 33 11.82 -3.14 -4.87
N ASP A 34 12.27 -2.31 -5.79
CA ASP A 34 12.48 -0.90 -5.52
C ASP A 34 11.12 -0.19 -5.57
N SER A 35 10.93 0.82 -4.74
CA SER A 35 9.66 1.52 -4.60
C SER A 35 9.83 3.02 -4.67
N VAL A 36 8.85 3.69 -5.27
CA VAL A 36 8.70 5.14 -5.26
C VAL A 36 7.34 5.45 -4.64
N LEU A 37 7.31 6.40 -3.71
CA LEU A 37 6.08 7.04 -3.24
C LEU A 37 6.17 8.52 -3.62
N GLU A 38 5.15 9.02 -4.29
CA GLU A 38 5.05 10.40 -4.72
C GLU A 38 3.71 11.01 -4.28
N THR A 39 3.79 12.17 -3.65
CA THR A 39 2.65 13.03 -3.32
C THR A 39 2.90 14.42 -3.90
N ALA A 40 1.99 15.38 -3.70
CA ALA A 40 2.20 16.75 -4.14
C ALA A 40 3.46 17.39 -3.51
N ASP A 41 3.80 17.01 -2.27
CA ASP A 41 4.83 17.67 -1.48
C ASP A 41 6.12 16.85 -1.33
N VAL A 42 6.05 15.53 -1.52
CA VAL A 42 7.13 14.62 -1.16
C VAL A 42 7.28 13.53 -2.22
N LYS A 43 8.53 13.27 -2.59
CA LYS A 43 8.92 12.08 -3.36
C LYS A 43 9.92 11.29 -2.52
N MET A 44 9.57 10.05 -2.21
CA MET A 44 10.41 9.12 -1.47
C MET A 44 10.74 7.92 -2.33
N GLN A 45 11.97 7.47 -2.22
CA GLN A 45 12.45 6.25 -2.85
C GLN A 45 12.86 5.25 -1.77
N GLY A 46 12.78 3.98 -2.09
CA GLY A 46 13.15 2.95 -1.15
C GLY A 46 13.08 1.55 -1.74
N ARG A 47 12.98 0.59 -0.84
CA ARG A 47 12.89 -0.82 -1.19
C ARG A 47 11.83 -1.49 -0.35
N VAL A 48 11.11 -2.42 -0.94
CA VAL A 48 10.18 -3.31 -0.25
C VAL A 48 10.72 -4.75 -0.30
N ASN A 49 10.63 -5.45 0.84
CA ASN A 49 10.77 -6.89 0.96
C ASN A 49 9.48 -7.41 1.58
N TYR A 50 8.90 -8.42 0.98
CA TYR A 50 7.57 -8.91 1.35
C TYR A 50 7.54 -10.43 1.47
N THR A 51 6.83 -10.90 2.48
CA THR A 51 6.31 -12.27 2.61
C THR A 51 4.83 -12.19 2.95
N PRO A 52 4.02 -13.24 2.81
CA PRO A 52 2.58 -13.20 3.15
C PRO A 52 2.26 -12.71 4.58
N THR A 53 3.21 -12.82 5.50
CA THR A 53 3.03 -12.45 6.91
C THR A 53 3.95 -11.35 7.41
N ARG A 54 4.91 -10.89 6.59
CA ARG A 54 5.90 -9.89 6.99
C ARG A 54 6.22 -8.95 5.83
N GLU A 55 6.44 -7.70 6.17
CA GLU A 55 6.84 -6.69 5.18
C GLU A 55 7.90 -5.78 5.78
N ARG A 56 8.92 -5.44 4.99
CA ARG A 56 9.89 -4.41 5.31
C ARG A 56 9.87 -3.36 4.21
N ARG A 57 9.72 -2.11 4.59
CA ARG A 57 9.86 -0.94 3.72
C ARG A 57 11.04 -0.11 4.17
N GLU A 58 11.97 0.11 3.28
CA GLU A 58 13.02 1.10 3.44
C GLU A 58 12.57 2.38 2.75
N MET A 59 12.72 3.50 3.41
CA MET A 59 12.38 4.82 2.88
C MET A 59 13.56 5.75 3.10
N VAL A 60 13.93 6.47 2.05
CA VAL A 60 14.93 7.53 2.09
C VAL A 60 14.20 8.86 2.13
N MET A 61 14.39 9.62 3.20
CA MET A 61 13.69 10.87 3.43
C MET A 61 14.57 12.08 3.18
N GLY A 62 13.95 13.09 2.52
CA GLY A 62 14.53 14.41 2.37
C GLY A 62 15.86 14.48 1.60
N ARG A 63 16.44 15.68 1.56
CA ARG A 63 17.72 15.95 0.90
C ARG A 63 18.93 15.37 1.64
N GLY A 64 18.77 15.04 2.92
CA GLY A 64 19.82 14.44 3.76
C GLY A 64 20.01 12.95 3.56
N GLY A 65 19.11 12.29 2.83
CA GLY A 65 19.19 10.85 2.59
C GLY A 65 18.98 9.99 3.84
N GLU A 66 18.31 10.53 4.86
CA GLU A 66 17.99 9.81 6.08
C GLU A 66 17.15 8.58 5.78
N LYS A 67 17.55 7.45 6.33
CA LYS A 67 16.87 6.17 6.12
C LYS A 67 15.96 5.85 7.30
N ILE A 68 14.73 5.48 6.99
CA ILE A 68 13.78 4.91 7.95
C ILE A 68 13.37 3.54 7.44
N PHE A 69 13.31 2.56 8.33
CA PHE A 69 12.79 1.24 8.01
C PHE A 69 11.51 1.00 8.77
N MET A 70 10.47 0.61 8.06
CA MET A 70 9.24 0.12 8.66
C MET A 70 9.18 -1.39 8.47
N ILE A 71 8.98 -2.12 9.55
CA ILE A 71 8.82 -3.58 9.54
C ILE A 71 7.43 -3.91 10.09
N LEU A 72 6.61 -4.56 9.27
CA LEU A 72 5.28 -5.05 9.66
C LEU A 72 5.36 -6.55 9.91
N ARG A 73 5.01 -6.96 11.11
CA ARG A 73 4.96 -8.36 11.57
C ARG A 73 3.50 -8.74 11.77
N HIS A 74 2.81 -9.07 10.68
CA HIS A 74 1.40 -9.51 10.74
C HIS A 74 1.24 -10.78 11.59
N ASP A 75 2.24 -11.67 11.56
CA ASP A 75 2.33 -12.88 12.39
C ASP A 75 2.37 -12.58 13.90
N ARG A 76 2.92 -11.42 14.29
CA ARG A 76 3.02 -10.97 15.70
C ARG A 76 2.10 -9.80 16.02
N LYS A 77 1.37 -9.27 15.04
CA LYS A 77 0.52 -8.06 15.16
C LYS A 77 1.32 -6.82 15.62
N LEU A 78 2.58 -6.72 15.19
CA LEU A 78 3.52 -5.64 15.55
C LEU A 78 3.97 -4.87 14.31
N ALA A 79 4.19 -3.59 14.51
CA ALA A 79 4.89 -2.71 13.58
C ALA A 79 6.10 -2.09 14.28
N TRP A 80 7.25 -2.11 13.62
CA TRP A 80 8.47 -1.46 14.08
C TRP A 80 8.87 -0.36 13.10
N THR A 81 9.15 0.81 13.62
CA THR A 81 9.80 1.90 12.88
C THR A 81 11.20 2.05 13.39
N LEU A 82 12.20 1.76 12.56
CA LEU A 82 13.61 1.79 12.92
C LEU A 82 14.24 3.07 12.36
N MET A 83 15.05 3.72 13.18
CA MET A 83 15.88 4.88 12.88
C MET A 83 17.34 4.45 12.95
N PRO A 84 17.97 4.08 11.81
CA PRO A 84 19.31 3.49 11.81
C PRO A 84 20.41 4.45 12.28
N ALA A 85 20.26 5.74 12.04
CA ALA A 85 21.24 6.74 12.45
C ALA A 85 21.42 6.76 13.97
N GLU A 86 20.29 6.65 14.71
CA GLU A 86 20.24 6.67 16.17
C GLU A 86 20.33 5.27 16.78
N LYS A 87 20.24 4.21 15.98
CA LYS A 87 20.07 2.82 16.43
C LYS A 87 18.89 2.66 17.40
N MET A 88 17.80 3.34 17.10
CA MET A 88 16.57 3.30 17.89
C MET A 88 15.41 2.72 17.09
N TYR A 89 14.40 2.20 17.80
CA TYR A 89 13.15 1.79 17.16
C TYR A 89 11.93 2.11 18.02
N ILE A 90 10.82 2.33 17.34
CA ILE A 90 9.49 2.47 17.95
C ILE A 90 8.71 1.21 17.64
N GLU A 91 8.07 0.63 18.65
CA GLU A 91 7.19 -0.52 18.50
C GLU A 91 5.74 -0.11 18.71
N ALA A 92 4.87 -0.61 17.85
CA ALA A 92 3.45 -0.36 17.92
C ALA A 92 2.66 -1.65 17.62
N ASN A 93 1.48 -1.78 18.21
CA ASN A 93 0.57 -2.89 17.88
C ASN A 93 -0.26 -2.52 16.65
N ILE A 94 -0.24 -3.34 15.59
CA ILE A 94 -0.95 -3.07 14.34
C ILE A 94 -2.47 -2.89 14.57
N ASN A 95 -3.06 -3.58 15.52
CA ASN A 95 -4.49 -3.49 15.79
C ASN A 95 -4.88 -2.25 16.62
N GLN A 96 -3.92 -1.64 17.33
CA GLN A 96 -4.16 -0.50 18.22
C GLN A 96 -3.71 0.82 17.61
N THR A 97 -2.84 0.75 16.62
CA THR A 97 -2.38 1.95 15.94
C THR A 97 -3.35 2.29 14.82
N ASN A 98 -4.06 3.42 14.97
CA ASN A 98 -4.48 4.20 13.81
C ASN A 98 -3.26 4.67 12.99
N ALA A 99 -2.07 4.26 13.36
CA ALA A 99 -0.76 4.50 12.78
C ALA A 99 -0.42 3.55 11.64
N SER A 100 -1.29 2.64 11.27
CA SER A 100 -1.25 2.21 9.90
C SER A 100 -1.49 3.45 9.07
N ALA A 101 -0.48 3.89 8.34
CA ALA A 101 -0.66 4.81 7.23
C ALA A 101 -1.70 4.29 6.21
N SER A 102 -2.33 3.17 6.52
CA SER A 102 -3.47 2.59 5.84
C SER A 102 -4.65 2.59 6.81
N PRO A 103 -5.71 3.31 6.50
CA PRO A 103 -6.99 3.19 7.18
C PRO A 103 -7.38 1.70 7.27
N ASP A 104 -8.06 1.31 8.35
CA ASP A 104 -8.58 -0.06 8.48
C ASP A 104 -9.39 -0.42 7.23
N ALA A 105 -8.75 -1.13 6.31
CA ALA A 105 -9.30 -1.44 4.99
C ALA A 105 -10.64 -2.19 5.09
N SER A 106 -10.90 -2.87 6.22
CA SER A 106 -12.17 -3.57 6.47
C SER A 106 -13.36 -2.62 6.63
N LYS A 107 -13.10 -1.35 6.96
CA LYS A 107 -14.13 -0.31 7.10
C LYS A 107 -14.38 0.46 5.80
N TYR A 108 -13.59 0.21 4.78
CA TYR A 108 -13.71 0.86 3.49
C TYR A 108 -14.35 -0.09 2.48
N ARG A 109 -15.37 0.41 1.78
CA ARG A 109 -15.91 -0.27 0.62
C ARG A 109 -15.01 0.03 -0.58
N MET A 110 -14.43 -1.01 -1.16
CA MET A 110 -13.65 -0.91 -2.39
C MET A 110 -14.44 -1.50 -3.54
N GLU A 111 -14.53 -0.75 -4.61
CA GLU A 111 -15.05 -1.19 -5.90
C GLU A 111 -13.92 -1.07 -6.92
N HIS A 112 -13.74 -2.09 -7.76
CA HIS A 112 -12.80 -2.00 -8.86
C HIS A 112 -13.42 -2.53 -10.15
N THR A 113 -13.04 -1.89 -11.24
CA THR A 113 -13.46 -2.25 -12.60
C THR A 113 -12.22 -2.49 -13.43
N VAL A 114 -12.08 -3.70 -13.95
CA VAL A 114 -10.95 -4.06 -14.82
C VAL A 114 -11.02 -3.26 -16.11
N ILE A 115 -9.90 -2.66 -16.52
CA ILE A 115 -9.73 -1.91 -17.78
C ILE A 115 -9.03 -2.79 -18.81
N GLY A 116 -7.92 -3.42 -18.43
CA GLY A 116 -7.16 -4.28 -19.33
C GLY A 116 -5.71 -4.45 -18.94
N PRO A 117 -4.93 -5.18 -19.72
CA PRO A 117 -3.51 -5.39 -19.49
C PRO A 117 -2.70 -4.12 -19.76
N GLU A 118 -1.68 -3.89 -18.93
CA GLU A 118 -0.71 -2.82 -19.11
C GLU A 118 0.63 -3.27 -18.53
N THR A 119 1.76 -2.88 -19.13
CA THR A 119 3.09 -3.19 -18.63
C THR A 119 3.66 -1.98 -17.88
N ILE A 120 4.06 -2.17 -16.62
CA ILE A 120 4.68 -1.15 -15.77
C ILE A 120 6.09 -1.61 -15.42
N ASN A 121 7.12 -0.83 -15.79
CA ASN A 121 8.54 -1.15 -15.52
C ASN A 121 8.95 -2.58 -15.94
N GLY A 122 8.44 -3.05 -17.09
CA GLY A 122 8.67 -4.41 -17.58
C GLY A 122 7.86 -5.51 -16.88
N ILE A 123 6.97 -5.15 -15.95
CA ILE A 123 6.12 -6.08 -15.22
C ILE A 123 4.74 -6.10 -15.87
N SER A 124 4.28 -7.27 -16.31
CA SER A 124 2.91 -7.45 -16.83
C SER A 124 1.89 -7.29 -15.71
N THR A 125 0.92 -6.43 -15.91
CA THR A 125 -0.11 -6.09 -14.92
C THR A 125 -1.50 -6.03 -15.55
N THR A 126 -2.51 -6.09 -14.70
CA THR A 126 -3.89 -5.74 -15.04
C THR A 126 -4.21 -4.40 -14.38
N LYS A 127 -4.57 -3.42 -15.22
CA LYS A 127 -5.06 -2.10 -14.78
C LYS A 127 -6.53 -2.19 -14.41
N SER A 128 -6.87 -1.62 -13.27
CA SER A 128 -8.25 -1.45 -12.81
C SER A 128 -8.48 -0.02 -12.34
N LYS A 129 -9.68 0.50 -12.62
CA LYS A 129 -10.17 1.69 -11.92
C LYS A 129 -10.61 1.27 -10.52
N VAL A 130 -10.23 2.05 -9.51
CA VAL A 130 -10.59 1.78 -8.11
C VAL A 130 -11.33 2.97 -7.51
N VAL A 131 -12.35 2.67 -6.71
CA VAL A 131 -13.07 3.65 -5.89
C VAL A 131 -13.16 3.06 -4.49
N MET A 132 -12.65 3.77 -3.50
CA MET A 132 -12.82 3.44 -2.10
C MET A 132 -13.67 4.49 -1.41
N THR A 133 -14.62 4.03 -0.60
CA THR A 133 -15.47 4.90 0.21
C THR A 133 -15.33 4.52 1.68
N GLY A 134 -14.96 5.47 2.50
CA GLY A 134 -14.80 5.30 3.93
C GLY A 134 -16.09 5.57 4.71
N PRO A 135 -16.13 5.17 6.00
CA PRO A 135 -17.33 5.24 6.84
C PRO A 135 -17.78 6.69 7.15
N LYS A 136 -16.90 7.67 7.01
CA LYS A 136 -17.20 9.10 7.22
C LYS A 136 -17.34 9.88 5.91
N GLY A 137 -17.49 9.15 4.78
CA GLY A 137 -17.63 9.75 3.45
C GLY A 137 -16.29 10.12 2.79
N GLU A 138 -15.17 9.69 3.36
CA GLU A 138 -13.88 9.81 2.70
C GLU A 138 -13.91 9.02 1.38
N LYS A 139 -13.33 9.57 0.34
CA LYS A 139 -13.25 8.93 -0.97
C LYS A 139 -11.83 8.87 -1.45
N MET A 140 -11.48 7.77 -2.10
CA MET A 140 -10.28 7.64 -2.90
C MET A 140 -10.68 7.08 -4.25
N ASP A 141 -10.26 7.73 -5.32
CA ASP A 141 -10.48 7.27 -6.69
C ASP A 141 -9.20 7.33 -7.49
N GLY A 142 -9.03 6.39 -8.41
CA GLY A 142 -7.84 6.30 -9.21
C GLY A 142 -7.70 5.00 -9.96
N TYR A 143 -6.45 4.59 -10.16
CA TYR A 143 -6.10 3.38 -10.89
C TYR A 143 -5.11 2.54 -10.10
N MET A 144 -5.24 1.23 -10.23
CA MET A 144 -4.39 0.23 -9.61
C MET A 144 -3.92 -0.77 -10.68
N TRP A 145 -2.66 -1.18 -10.58
CA TRP A 145 -2.05 -2.18 -11.47
C TRP A 145 -1.55 -3.35 -10.64
N LEU A 146 -2.14 -4.51 -10.84
CA LEU A 146 -1.78 -5.76 -10.16
C LEU A 146 -1.08 -6.71 -11.11
N SER A 147 0.00 -7.35 -10.64
CA SER A 147 0.60 -8.50 -11.34
C SER A 147 -0.31 -9.73 -11.20
N LYS A 148 0.02 -10.80 -11.93
CA LYS A 148 -0.67 -12.10 -11.83
C LYS A 148 -0.56 -12.73 -10.43
N GLU A 149 0.46 -12.37 -9.65
CA GLU A 149 0.65 -12.79 -8.26
C GLU A 149 -0.06 -11.88 -7.25
N ASN A 150 -0.92 -10.96 -7.72
CA ASN A 150 -1.60 -9.93 -6.91
C ASN A 150 -0.65 -8.92 -6.25
N ILE A 151 0.58 -8.76 -6.77
CA ILE A 151 1.48 -7.70 -6.30
C ILE A 151 0.97 -6.37 -6.86
N MET A 152 0.72 -5.40 -5.96
CA MET A 152 0.37 -4.04 -6.37
C MET A 152 1.63 -3.35 -6.91
N VAL A 153 1.78 -3.37 -8.23
CA VAL A 153 2.94 -2.79 -8.92
C VAL A 153 2.83 -1.27 -8.97
N LYS A 154 1.61 -0.75 -9.12
CA LYS A 154 1.36 0.69 -9.12
C LYS A 154 -0.03 0.99 -8.59
N ILE A 155 -0.15 2.09 -7.88
CA ILE A 155 -1.41 2.78 -7.61
C ILE A 155 -1.20 4.28 -7.87
N ASP A 156 -2.13 4.92 -8.56
CA ASP A 156 -2.17 6.36 -8.79
C ASP A 156 -3.59 6.82 -8.48
N ALA A 157 -3.75 7.46 -7.34
CA ALA A 157 -5.07 7.77 -6.82
C ALA A 157 -5.11 9.13 -6.12
N THR A 158 -6.31 9.67 -6.04
CA THR A 158 -6.61 10.91 -5.33
C THR A 158 -7.52 10.59 -4.15
N ALA A 159 -7.02 10.85 -2.95
CA ALA A 159 -7.83 10.82 -1.74
C ALA A 159 -8.52 12.18 -1.55
N SER A 160 -9.81 12.15 -1.25
CA SER A 160 -10.63 13.34 -1.01
C SER A 160 -11.21 13.28 0.40
N ASP A 161 -10.95 14.28 1.21
CA ASP A 161 -11.56 14.48 2.53
C ASP A 161 -12.13 15.88 2.60
N LYS A 162 -13.45 15.97 2.86
CA LYS A 162 -14.22 17.23 2.94
C LYS A 162 -13.93 18.18 1.79
N ASN A 163 -12.93 19.06 1.92
CA ASN A 163 -12.58 20.09 0.94
C ASN A 163 -11.16 19.96 0.38
N LYS A 164 -10.44 18.89 0.71
CA LYS A 164 -9.05 18.70 0.27
C LYS A 164 -8.91 17.46 -0.61
N LYS A 165 -8.12 17.60 -1.65
CA LYS A 165 -7.74 16.51 -2.54
C LYS A 165 -6.23 16.29 -2.43
N HIS A 166 -5.80 15.06 -2.21
CA HIS A 166 -4.41 14.67 -2.11
C HIS A 166 -4.13 13.54 -3.07
N ARG A 167 -3.40 13.83 -4.14
CA ARG A 167 -2.92 12.78 -5.04
C ARG A 167 -1.74 12.09 -4.40
N PHE A 168 -1.70 10.78 -4.52
CA PHE A 168 -0.53 9.96 -4.22
C PHE A 168 -0.36 8.91 -5.30
N MET A 169 0.88 8.54 -5.53
CA MET A 169 1.27 7.49 -6.44
C MET A 169 2.33 6.62 -5.76
N THR A 170 2.16 5.30 -5.83
CA THR A 170 3.25 4.37 -5.54
C THR A 170 3.52 3.50 -6.74
N GLU A 171 4.80 3.19 -6.96
CA GLU A 171 5.22 2.38 -8.10
C GLU A 171 6.41 1.50 -7.71
N LEU A 172 6.38 0.25 -8.17
CA LEU A 172 7.45 -0.72 -8.00
C LEU A 172 8.23 -0.87 -9.30
N SER A 173 9.53 -1.09 -9.14
CA SER A 173 10.45 -1.47 -10.22
C SER A 173 11.41 -2.55 -9.73
N ASN A 174 12.18 -3.15 -10.64
CA ASN A 174 13.17 -4.20 -10.31
C ASN A 174 12.57 -5.32 -9.45
N LEU A 175 11.32 -5.70 -9.72
CA LEU A 175 10.59 -6.75 -9.00
C LEU A 175 11.29 -8.08 -9.15
N LYS A 176 11.59 -8.72 -8.02
CA LYS A 176 12.19 -10.07 -7.94
C LYS A 176 11.32 -10.94 -7.05
N ILE A 177 10.68 -11.95 -7.63
CA ILE A 177 9.94 -12.96 -6.88
C ILE A 177 10.93 -14.00 -6.40
N GLY A 178 10.90 -14.33 -5.12
CA GLY A 178 11.77 -15.31 -4.50
C GLY A 178 11.87 -15.12 -3.00
N LYS A 179 12.41 -16.15 -2.33
CA LYS A 179 12.55 -16.21 -0.87
C LYS A 179 13.30 -15.00 -0.32
N GLN A 180 12.78 -14.45 0.76
CA GLN A 180 13.38 -13.32 1.47
C GLN A 180 14.12 -13.80 2.73
N ASP A 181 15.28 -13.19 3.02
CA ASP A 181 16.00 -13.48 4.26
C ASP A 181 15.15 -13.08 5.48
N ALA A 182 14.96 -14.03 6.40
CA ALA A 182 14.19 -13.82 7.61
C ALA A 182 14.74 -12.69 8.49
N LYS A 183 16.05 -12.45 8.46
CA LYS A 183 16.73 -11.39 9.22
C LYS A 183 16.29 -9.99 8.81
N LEU A 184 15.81 -9.81 7.58
CA LEU A 184 15.29 -8.53 7.10
C LEU A 184 14.08 -8.05 7.91
N PHE A 185 13.35 -8.97 8.53
CA PHE A 185 12.12 -8.71 9.27
C PHE A 185 12.29 -8.73 10.79
N GLU A 186 13.53 -8.64 11.27
CA GLU A 186 13.84 -8.55 12.69
C GLU A 186 14.55 -7.23 13.00
N ILE A 187 14.50 -6.81 14.27
CA ILE A 187 15.24 -5.65 14.73
C ILE A 187 16.72 -6.02 14.79
N PRO A 188 17.62 -5.26 14.14
CA PRO A 188 19.05 -5.56 14.19
C PRO A 188 19.60 -5.45 15.61
N ALA A 189 20.68 -6.16 15.92
CA ALA A 189 21.36 -6.06 17.20
C ALA A 189 21.85 -4.64 17.46
N GLY A 190 21.79 -4.21 18.74
CA GLY A 190 22.25 -2.90 19.16
C GLY A 190 21.24 -1.76 18.95
N TYR A 191 19.99 -2.09 18.56
CA TYR A 191 18.91 -1.12 18.55
C TYR A 191 18.22 -1.05 19.91
N GLU A 192 17.94 0.15 20.39
CA GLU A 192 17.23 0.43 21.63
C GLU A 192 15.78 0.84 21.36
N LYS A 193 14.87 0.38 22.23
CA LYS A 193 13.45 0.75 22.12
C LYS A 193 13.24 2.16 22.64
N MET A 194 12.70 3.03 21.78
CA MET A 194 12.26 4.36 22.18
C MET A 194 10.84 4.28 22.75
N ASN A 195 10.69 4.77 24.00
CA ASN A 195 9.37 4.97 24.58
C ASN A 195 8.89 6.38 24.25
N VAL A 196 7.85 6.48 23.41
CA VAL A 196 7.25 7.77 23.07
C VAL A 196 6.12 8.05 24.06
N PRO A 197 6.20 9.12 24.87
CA PRO A 197 5.13 9.51 25.79
C PRO A 197 3.82 9.73 25.02
N GLY A 198 2.73 9.08 25.44
CA GLY A 198 1.44 9.16 24.76
C GLY A 198 1.23 8.15 23.63
N MET A 199 2.22 7.33 23.30
CA MET A 199 2.05 6.17 22.42
C MET A 199 1.82 4.93 23.30
N PRO A 200 0.73 4.18 23.11
CA PRO A 200 0.55 2.94 23.87
C PRO A 200 1.61 1.94 23.45
N GLY A 201 2.37 1.48 24.42
CA GLY A 201 3.08 0.21 24.28
C GLY A 201 2.08 -0.94 24.06
N PRO A 202 2.55 -2.18 23.85
CA PRO A 202 1.66 -3.33 23.76
C PRO A 202 0.81 -3.43 25.04
N GLY A 203 -0.40 -2.87 25.05
CA GLY A 203 -1.34 -2.87 26.18
C GLY A 203 -1.93 -1.52 26.61
N GLY A 204 -1.55 -0.38 26.01
CA GLY A 204 -2.07 0.94 26.36
C GLY A 204 -2.90 1.61 25.26
N SER A 205 -3.96 2.34 25.64
CA SER A 205 -4.79 3.14 24.72
C SER A 205 -4.24 4.57 24.63
N GLY A 206 -3.53 4.91 23.55
CA GLY A 206 -3.03 6.27 23.30
C GLY A 206 -2.93 6.60 21.83
N GLY A 207 -2.99 7.87 21.49
CA GLY A 207 -3.13 8.36 20.11
C GLY A 207 -1.90 8.09 19.24
N ALA A 208 -2.14 7.84 17.97
CA ALA A 208 -1.11 7.59 16.99
C ALA A 208 -0.36 8.87 16.60
N LEU A 209 0.96 8.81 16.56
CA LEU A 209 1.76 9.81 15.86
C LEU A 209 1.55 9.64 14.35
N ASN A 210 1.13 10.69 13.68
CA ASN A 210 1.10 10.70 12.22
C ASN A 210 2.50 11.04 11.68
N MET A 211 2.75 10.73 10.40
CA MET A 211 4.04 10.99 9.74
C MET A 211 4.50 12.45 9.91
N LYS A 212 3.58 13.40 10.01
CA LYS A 212 3.85 14.83 10.19
C LYS A 212 4.38 15.15 11.60
N ASP A 213 3.91 14.42 12.60
CA ASP A 213 4.36 14.57 13.99
C ASP A 213 5.74 13.94 14.18
N MET A 214 6.00 12.80 13.54
CA MET A 214 7.35 12.19 13.49
C MET A 214 8.36 13.13 12.83
N LEU A 215 8.01 13.77 11.73
CA LEU A 215 8.87 14.76 11.04
C LEU A 215 9.15 16.01 11.89
N LYS A 216 8.26 16.39 12.80
CA LYS A 216 8.51 17.51 13.75
C LYS A 216 9.46 17.15 14.87
N MET A 217 9.49 15.89 15.30
CA MET A 217 10.38 15.41 16.36
C MET A 217 11.82 15.23 15.88
N MET A 218 12.04 15.20 14.56
CA MET A 218 13.35 15.03 13.91
C MET A 218 13.99 16.37 13.48
N LYS A 219 13.45 17.50 13.92
CA LYS A 219 14.04 18.84 13.75
C LYS A 219 14.61 19.33 15.08
#